data_9a08bcc578e601f5a1a10989eb46077f
#
_entry.id   9a08bcc578e601f5a1a10989eb46077f
#
_cell.length_a   1.000
_cell.length_b   1.000
_cell.length_c   1.000
_cell.angle_alpha   90.00
_cell.angle_beta   90.00
_cell.angle_gamma   90.00
#
_symmetry.space_group_name_H-M   'P 1'
#
loop_
_entity.id
_entity.type
_entity.pdbx_description
1 polymer ?
#
loop_
_entity_poly.entity_id
_entity_poly.type
_entity_poly.pdbx_seq_one_letter_code
_entity_poly.pdbx_strand_id
1 'polypeptide(L)'
;MKIARLNRLFNPRSNRCFDVAIDHGFFNELSFLKGIEDIRRSIDTLIEANPDAIQLTVGQARHLQNRPGKAKPALVLRSDVANVYGPNLPAAVFSRMIEAPVLQAVRLDAVCIVVNLFQIPDAPEVTDHCIRNILLLKPECDHYGMPLMIEPLVFQRNATGGGYMVDGDIKKILPLVRQGVELGADIIKADPSHPVEPYGEVIEIAGDVPVLVRGGGKATEKEILERTETLIKVGAAGIVYGRNIIQHARPAAITRALMAVVHDGATADEASRVLL
;
A
#
# COMPACT_ATOMS: atom_id res chain seq x y z
N MET A 1 23.08 -1.58 0.43
CA MET A 1 22.26 -0.95 1.49
C MET A 1 20.77 -1.22 1.36
N LYS A 2 20.25 -1.59 0.20
CA LYS A 2 18.83 -1.95 -0.03
C LYS A 2 18.34 -3.06 0.92
N ILE A 3 19.11 -4.16 1.07
CA ILE A 3 18.78 -5.26 1.99
C ILE A 3 18.60 -4.81 3.44
N ALA A 4 19.41 -3.88 3.94
CA ALA A 4 19.29 -3.38 5.31
C ALA A 4 17.95 -2.64 5.56
N ARG A 5 17.41 -1.97 4.51
CA ARG A 5 16.09 -1.34 4.57
C ARG A 5 14.96 -2.38 4.47
N LEU A 6 15.09 -3.36 3.58
CA LEU A 6 14.12 -4.45 3.48
C LEU A 6 14.03 -5.25 4.79
N ASN A 7 15.14 -5.48 5.47
CA ASN A 7 15.17 -6.14 6.79
C ASN A 7 14.49 -5.32 7.91
N ARG A 8 14.26 -4.02 7.69
CA ARG A 8 13.47 -3.17 8.60
C ARG A 8 11.99 -3.13 8.21
N LEU A 9 11.67 -3.51 6.98
CA LEU A 9 10.31 -3.54 6.46
C LEU A 9 9.64 -4.89 6.70
N PHE A 10 10.36 -5.98 6.45
CA PHE A 10 9.84 -7.34 6.64
C PHE A 10 10.13 -7.87 8.04
N ASN A 11 9.12 -8.48 8.64
CA ASN A 11 9.25 -9.09 9.96
C ASN A 11 10.22 -10.29 9.93
N PRO A 12 11.25 -10.32 10.78
CA PRO A 12 12.30 -11.35 10.71
C PRO A 12 11.80 -12.76 11.04
N ARG A 13 10.65 -12.92 11.72
CA ARG A 13 10.11 -14.25 12.06
C ARG A 13 9.27 -14.85 10.93
N SER A 14 8.43 -14.04 10.30
CA SER A 14 7.51 -14.50 9.26
C SER A 14 8.01 -14.25 7.84
N ASN A 15 9.01 -13.39 7.68
CA ASN A 15 9.44 -12.81 6.41
C ASN A 15 8.30 -12.14 5.61
N ARG A 16 7.32 -11.59 6.34
CA ARG A 16 6.15 -10.90 5.80
C ARG A 16 6.11 -9.46 6.31
N CYS A 17 5.27 -8.64 5.66
CA CYS A 17 5.09 -7.25 6.02
C CYS A 17 3.61 -6.91 6.18
N PHE A 18 3.27 -6.20 7.26
CA PHE A 18 2.02 -5.47 7.36
C PHE A 18 2.31 -3.97 7.39
N ASP A 19 2.05 -3.30 6.28
CA ASP A 19 2.12 -1.85 6.14
C ASP A 19 0.72 -1.22 6.26
N VAL A 20 0.56 -0.20 7.10
CA VAL A 20 -0.70 0.53 7.23
C VAL A 20 -0.61 1.87 6.49
N ALA A 21 -1.30 1.95 5.34
CA ALA A 21 -1.29 3.14 4.49
C ALA A 21 -2.31 4.19 4.96
N ILE A 22 -1.82 5.32 5.45
CA ILE A 22 -2.64 6.49 5.84
C ILE A 22 -2.27 7.75 5.05
N ASP A 23 -1.72 7.55 3.86
CA ASP A 23 -1.33 8.58 2.90
C ASP A 23 -2.46 9.05 1.97
N HIS A 24 -3.62 8.42 2.01
CA HIS A 24 -4.70 8.56 1.03
C HIS A 24 -5.36 9.95 0.98
N GLY A 25 -5.04 10.86 1.90
CA GLY A 25 -5.42 12.27 1.80
C GLY A 25 -4.85 12.99 0.56
N PHE A 26 -3.81 12.44 -0.08
CA PHE A 26 -3.22 13.00 -1.29
C PHE A 26 -4.13 12.90 -2.54
N PHE A 27 -5.16 12.06 -2.50
CA PHE A 27 -6.12 11.92 -3.60
C PHE A 27 -7.12 13.06 -3.72
N ASN A 28 -7.18 13.99 -2.75
CA ASN A 28 -8.16 15.08 -2.71
C ASN A 28 -9.63 14.58 -2.74
N GLU A 29 -9.92 13.50 -2.04
CA GLU A 29 -11.24 12.88 -1.93
C GLU A 29 -11.72 12.93 -0.47
N LEU A 30 -12.86 13.60 -0.24
CA LEU A 30 -13.38 13.87 1.10
C LEU A 30 -13.65 12.58 1.90
N SER A 31 -14.21 11.56 1.25
CA SER A 31 -14.53 10.28 1.93
C SER A 31 -13.30 9.53 2.43
N PHE A 32 -12.10 9.90 1.94
CA PHE A 32 -10.84 9.32 2.34
C PHE A 32 -10.28 9.93 3.63
N LEU A 33 -10.77 11.10 4.04
CA LEU A 33 -10.25 11.79 5.22
C LEU A 33 -10.72 11.17 6.53
N LYS A 34 -11.81 10.38 6.50
CA LYS A 34 -12.31 9.73 7.71
C LYS A 34 -11.25 8.83 8.35
N GLY A 35 -10.97 9.09 9.63
CA GLY A 35 -9.99 8.38 10.43
C GLY A 35 -8.56 8.94 10.33
N ILE A 36 -8.33 9.94 9.45
CA ILE A 36 -7.05 10.67 9.34
C ILE A 36 -7.23 12.19 9.48
N GLU A 37 -8.37 12.66 9.97
CA GLU A 37 -8.63 14.06 10.25
C GLU A 37 -7.59 14.62 11.24
N ASP A 38 -7.25 13.86 12.27
CA ASP A 38 -6.10 14.08 13.13
C ASP A 38 -5.03 13.01 12.86
N ILE A 39 -4.16 13.29 11.92
CA ILE A 39 -3.11 12.34 11.50
C ILE A 39 -2.15 11.99 12.65
N ARG A 40 -1.93 12.88 13.61
CA ARG A 40 -1.05 12.61 14.77
C ARG A 40 -1.65 11.54 15.65
N ARG A 41 -2.93 11.67 15.99
CA ARG A 41 -3.68 10.67 16.77
C ARG A 41 -3.73 9.33 16.04
N SER A 42 -3.92 9.34 14.72
CA SER A 42 -3.92 8.13 13.89
C SER A 42 -2.57 7.41 13.96
N ILE A 43 -1.47 8.16 13.84
CA ILE A 43 -0.10 7.62 13.96
C ILE A 43 0.13 7.07 15.37
N ASP A 44 -0.29 7.75 16.44
CA ASP A 44 -0.14 7.27 17.82
C ASP A 44 -0.87 5.93 18.04
N THR A 45 -2.10 5.81 17.51
CA THR A 45 -2.87 4.56 17.55
C THR A 45 -2.18 3.42 16.81
N LEU A 46 -1.56 3.72 15.66
CA LEU A 46 -0.82 2.71 14.90
C LEU A 46 0.51 2.34 15.55
N ILE A 47 1.20 3.29 16.18
CA ILE A 47 2.42 2.98 16.98
C ILE A 47 2.09 2.04 18.12
N GLU A 48 0.96 2.25 18.82
CA GLU A 48 0.49 1.33 19.86
C GLU A 48 0.22 -0.08 19.34
N ALA A 49 -0.38 -0.19 18.15
CA ALA A 49 -0.64 -1.48 17.50
C ALA A 49 0.62 -2.14 16.95
N ASN A 50 1.61 -1.34 16.59
CA ASN A 50 2.95 -1.71 16.12
C ASN A 50 2.96 -2.62 14.87
N PRO A 51 2.33 -2.22 13.74
CA PRO A 51 2.54 -2.89 12.47
C PRO A 51 4.01 -2.75 12.01
N ASP A 52 4.43 -3.48 10.99
CA ASP A 52 5.82 -3.39 10.50
C ASP A 52 6.14 -2.01 9.91
N ALA A 53 5.15 -1.41 9.21
CA ALA A 53 5.33 -0.10 8.60
C ALA A 53 4.06 0.76 8.64
N ILE A 54 4.27 2.07 8.46
CA ILE A 54 3.22 3.04 8.21
C ILE A 54 3.59 3.81 6.93
N GLN A 55 2.68 3.78 5.93
CA GLN A 55 2.84 4.53 4.69
C GLN A 55 2.27 5.93 4.83
N LEU A 56 3.10 6.93 4.58
CA LEU A 56 2.80 8.36 4.74
C LEU A 56 3.26 9.17 3.54
N THR A 57 2.69 10.36 3.39
CA THR A 57 3.18 11.39 2.47
C THR A 57 4.34 12.17 3.10
N VAL A 58 5.11 12.88 2.29
CA VAL A 58 6.23 13.73 2.75
C VAL A 58 5.77 14.79 3.77
N GLY A 59 4.56 15.34 3.61
CA GLY A 59 4.01 16.34 4.52
C GLY A 59 3.69 15.80 5.91
N GLN A 60 3.44 14.50 6.05
CA GLN A 60 3.01 13.85 7.30
C GLN A 60 4.08 12.96 7.94
N ALA A 61 5.08 12.52 7.19
CA ALA A 61 6.11 11.57 7.64
C ALA A 61 6.83 12.01 8.93
N ARG A 62 7.02 13.34 9.13
CA ARG A 62 7.63 13.89 10.34
C ARG A 62 6.89 13.48 11.63
N HIS A 63 5.59 13.28 11.58
CA HIS A 63 4.80 12.93 12.77
C HIS A 63 5.11 11.52 13.28
N LEU A 64 5.51 10.61 12.39
CA LEU A 64 6.06 9.30 12.77
C LEU A 64 7.54 9.42 13.17
N GLN A 65 8.35 10.11 12.36
CA GLN A 65 9.80 10.11 12.56
C GLN A 65 10.25 10.90 13.78
N ASN A 66 9.50 11.92 14.19
CA ASN A 66 9.78 12.68 15.42
C ASN A 66 9.39 11.93 16.70
N ARG A 67 8.75 10.76 16.63
CA ARG A 67 8.48 9.94 17.83
C ARG A 67 9.76 9.30 18.33
N PRO A 68 10.07 9.45 19.64
CA PRO A 68 11.25 8.82 20.22
C PRO A 68 11.08 7.29 20.28
N GLY A 69 12.21 6.60 20.37
CA GLY A 69 12.25 5.15 20.55
C GLY A 69 12.69 4.39 19.30
N LYS A 70 13.19 3.18 19.52
CA LYS A 70 13.69 2.28 18.47
C LYS A 70 12.60 1.35 17.94
N ALA A 71 11.63 1.01 18.79
CA ALA A 71 10.53 0.10 18.48
C ALA A 71 9.30 0.88 17.99
N LYS A 72 9.40 1.45 16.80
CA LYS A 72 8.27 2.07 16.10
C LYS A 72 8.18 1.51 14.68
N PRO A 73 6.99 1.51 14.06
CA PRO A 73 6.83 1.08 12.67
C PRO A 73 7.79 1.82 11.73
N ALA A 74 8.26 1.11 10.71
CA ALA A 74 9.09 1.71 9.68
C ALA A 74 8.28 2.69 8.82
N LEU A 75 8.95 3.67 8.21
CA LEU A 75 8.32 4.61 7.28
C LEU A 75 8.39 4.08 5.84
N VAL A 76 7.23 3.94 5.19
CA VAL A 76 7.11 3.84 3.73
C VAL A 76 6.68 5.21 3.21
N LEU A 77 7.41 5.79 2.27
CA LEU A 77 7.16 7.15 1.79
C LEU A 77 6.45 7.14 0.43
N ARG A 78 5.27 7.79 0.35
CA ARG A 78 4.59 8.06 -0.92
C ARG A 78 5.38 9.10 -1.73
N SER A 79 5.70 8.77 -2.99
CA SER A 79 6.52 9.62 -3.86
C SER A 79 5.73 10.43 -4.88
N ASP A 80 4.46 10.14 -5.06
CA ASP A 80 3.61 10.78 -6.07
C ASP A 80 2.27 11.26 -5.49
N VAL A 81 1.61 12.12 -6.25
CA VAL A 81 0.29 12.68 -5.97
C VAL A 81 -0.62 12.39 -7.14
N ALA A 82 -1.85 11.98 -6.88
CA ALA A 82 -2.84 11.66 -7.91
C ALA A 82 -4.23 12.16 -7.52
N ASN A 83 -5.08 12.39 -8.52
CA ASN A 83 -6.50 12.67 -8.29
C ASN A 83 -7.34 11.89 -9.32
N VAL A 84 -7.84 10.72 -8.90
CA VAL A 84 -8.58 9.78 -9.76
C VAL A 84 -9.91 9.34 -9.16
N TYR A 85 -10.17 9.66 -7.89
CA TYR A 85 -11.37 9.24 -7.17
C TYR A 85 -12.37 10.39 -7.00
N GLY A 86 -13.64 10.02 -6.79
CA GLY A 86 -14.71 10.95 -6.46
C GLY A 86 -15.25 11.75 -7.64
N PRO A 87 -16.33 12.52 -7.41
CA PRO A 87 -17.04 13.23 -8.48
C PRO A 87 -16.31 14.49 -8.98
N ASN A 88 -15.39 15.04 -8.18
CA ASN A 88 -14.71 16.30 -8.47
C ASN A 88 -13.32 16.07 -9.09
N LEU A 89 -13.29 15.38 -10.23
CA LEU A 89 -12.04 15.18 -10.95
C LEU A 89 -11.53 16.48 -11.59
N PRO A 90 -10.19 16.65 -11.71
CA PRO A 90 -9.61 17.69 -12.54
C PRO A 90 -9.97 17.47 -14.02
N ALA A 91 -9.80 18.49 -14.86
CA ALA A 91 -10.03 18.38 -16.29
C ALA A 91 -9.20 17.26 -16.95
N ALA A 92 -8.02 17.00 -16.41
CA ALA A 92 -7.21 15.81 -16.73
C ALA A 92 -6.77 15.13 -15.45
N VAL A 93 -7.04 13.84 -15.32
CA VAL A 93 -6.51 13.02 -14.23
C VAL A 93 -5.00 12.91 -14.35
N PHE A 94 -4.31 12.74 -13.23
CA PHE A 94 -2.84 12.75 -13.22
C PHE A 94 -2.26 11.83 -12.14
N SER A 95 -0.99 11.46 -12.35
CA SER A 95 -0.05 11.02 -11.32
C SER A 95 1.22 11.85 -11.47
N ARG A 96 1.59 12.61 -10.45
CA ARG A 96 2.74 13.51 -10.45
C ARG A 96 3.67 13.18 -9.31
N MET A 97 4.94 13.03 -9.63
CA MET A 97 5.97 12.81 -8.64
C MET A 97 6.27 14.09 -7.84
N ILE A 98 6.53 13.95 -6.55
CA ILE A 98 7.03 15.06 -5.73
C ILE A 98 8.47 15.41 -6.12
N GLU A 99 8.95 16.57 -5.70
CA GLU A 99 10.33 16.98 -5.98
C GLU A 99 11.34 16.17 -5.14
N ALA A 100 12.43 15.71 -5.77
CA ALA A 100 13.54 14.97 -5.17
C ALA A 100 13.07 13.82 -4.20
N PRO A 101 12.19 12.91 -4.64
CA PRO A 101 11.50 11.98 -3.76
C PRO A 101 12.43 11.05 -3.00
N VAL A 102 13.47 10.53 -3.65
CA VAL A 102 14.42 9.61 -3.00
C VAL A 102 15.29 10.34 -1.97
N LEU A 103 15.71 11.57 -2.27
CA LEU A 103 16.46 12.38 -1.30
C LEU A 103 15.59 12.72 -0.08
N GLN A 104 14.29 13.02 -0.28
CA GLN A 104 13.36 13.22 0.83
C GLN A 104 13.17 11.94 1.65
N ALA A 105 13.05 10.78 1.00
CA ALA A 105 12.96 9.49 1.68
C ALA A 105 14.20 9.20 2.53
N VAL A 106 15.40 9.49 2.02
CA VAL A 106 16.66 9.34 2.76
C VAL A 106 16.68 10.27 3.98
N ARG A 107 16.33 11.55 3.81
CA ARG A 107 16.29 12.55 4.92
C ARG A 107 15.27 12.20 6.01
N LEU A 108 14.18 11.53 5.63
CA LEU A 108 13.13 11.08 6.55
C LEU A 108 13.37 9.68 7.11
N ASP A 109 14.52 9.05 6.83
CA ASP A 109 14.82 7.66 7.20
C ASP A 109 13.74 6.66 6.77
N ALA A 110 13.18 6.84 5.58
CA ALA A 110 12.25 5.87 5.02
C ALA A 110 12.98 4.57 4.64
N VAL A 111 12.30 3.44 4.83
CA VAL A 111 12.82 2.12 4.44
C VAL A 111 12.42 1.72 3.03
N CYS A 112 11.39 2.35 2.48
CA CYS A 112 10.87 2.09 1.16
C CYS A 112 10.19 3.34 0.60
N ILE A 113 10.23 3.50 -0.71
CA ILE A 113 9.46 4.51 -1.43
C ILE A 113 8.39 3.81 -2.27
N VAL A 114 7.19 4.39 -2.37
CA VAL A 114 6.09 3.82 -3.15
C VAL A 114 5.63 4.78 -4.23
N VAL A 115 5.36 4.25 -5.44
CA VAL A 115 4.92 5.00 -6.62
C VAL A 115 3.79 4.25 -7.33
N ASN A 116 2.82 4.99 -7.86
CA ASN A 116 1.70 4.42 -8.61
C ASN A 116 2.11 3.96 -10.02
N LEU A 117 1.47 2.88 -10.50
CA LEU A 117 1.43 2.47 -11.89
C LEU A 117 -0.05 2.25 -12.26
N PHE A 118 -0.68 3.30 -12.79
CA PHE A 118 -2.12 3.30 -13.10
C PHE A 118 -2.39 2.83 -14.51
N GLN A 119 -3.44 2.00 -14.66
CA GLN A 119 -4.12 1.74 -15.92
C GLN A 119 -5.55 2.25 -15.80
N ILE A 120 -5.84 3.39 -16.44
CA ILE A 120 -7.12 4.09 -16.37
C ILE A 120 -7.81 4.04 -17.73
N PRO A 121 -9.08 3.58 -17.80
CA PRO A 121 -9.84 3.68 -19.05
C PRO A 121 -9.94 5.15 -19.48
N ASP A 122 -9.84 5.39 -20.77
CA ASP A 122 -9.95 6.70 -21.41
C ASP A 122 -8.90 7.76 -20.97
N ALA A 123 -7.84 7.34 -20.25
CA ALA A 123 -6.73 8.22 -19.85
C ALA A 123 -5.37 7.50 -19.96
N PRO A 124 -4.98 7.00 -21.16
CA PRO A 124 -3.74 6.24 -21.34
C PRO A 124 -2.49 7.07 -21.07
N GLU A 125 -2.57 8.39 -21.18
CA GLU A 125 -1.48 9.32 -20.86
C GLU A 125 -1.08 9.25 -19.37
N VAL A 126 -2.00 8.87 -18.48
CA VAL A 126 -1.67 8.72 -17.05
C VAL A 126 -0.79 7.49 -16.84
N THR A 127 -1.00 6.42 -17.60
CA THR A 127 -0.12 5.24 -17.57
C THR A 127 1.29 5.62 -18.01
N ASP A 128 1.43 6.38 -19.10
CA ASP A 128 2.74 6.92 -19.57
C ASP A 128 3.41 7.78 -18.50
N HIS A 129 2.66 8.67 -17.84
CA HIS A 129 3.18 9.48 -16.74
C HIS A 129 3.69 8.61 -15.57
N CYS A 130 2.95 7.58 -15.18
CA CYS A 130 3.39 6.64 -14.15
C CYS A 130 4.68 5.91 -14.55
N ILE A 131 4.76 5.43 -15.78
CA ILE A 131 5.98 4.76 -16.30
C ILE A 131 7.16 5.73 -16.26
N ARG A 132 7.01 6.96 -16.72
CA ARG A 132 8.07 7.99 -16.65
C ARG A 132 8.51 8.26 -15.22
N ASN A 133 7.57 8.37 -14.28
CA ASN A 133 7.86 8.53 -12.86
C ASN A 133 8.75 7.40 -12.35
N ILE A 134 8.40 6.15 -12.68
CA ILE A 134 9.15 4.96 -12.26
C ILE A 134 10.55 4.94 -12.87
N LEU A 135 10.66 5.23 -14.17
CA LEU A 135 11.95 5.27 -14.88
C LEU A 135 12.90 6.35 -14.34
N LEU A 136 12.36 7.46 -13.82
CA LEU A 136 13.15 8.50 -13.14
C LEU A 136 13.55 8.09 -11.73
N LEU A 137 12.65 7.39 -11.00
CA LEU A 137 12.91 6.96 -9.64
C LEU A 137 13.92 5.83 -9.54
N LYS A 138 13.84 4.85 -10.45
CA LYS A 138 14.60 3.59 -10.33
C LYS A 138 16.10 3.80 -10.22
N PRO A 139 16.77 4.59 -11.07
CA PRO A 139 18.21 4.83 -10.94
C PRO A 139 18.60 5.52 -9.64
N GLU A 140 17.78 6.44 -9.15
CA GLU A 140 18.01 7.14 -7.90
C GLU A 140 17.83 6.20 -6.70
N CYS A 141 16.79 5.35 -6.73
CA CYS A 141 16.57 4.30 -5.74
C CYS A 141 17.78 3.34 -5.66
N ASP A 142 18.33 2.93 -6.80
CA ASP A 142 19.51 2.08 -6.84
C ASP A 142 20.75 2.78 -6.27
N HIS A 143 20.96 4.05 -6.65
CA HIS A 143 22.08 4.85 -6.16
C HIS A 143 22.09 4.97 -4.62
N TYR A 144 20.94 5.27 -4.01
CA TYR A 144 20.81 5.42 -2.56
C TYR A 144 20.50 4.09 -1.84
N GLY A 145 20.35 2.98 -2.56
CA GLY A 145 19.91 1.71 -2.00
C GLY A 145 18.55 1.82 -1.31
N MET A 146 17.62 2.57 -1.91
CA MET A 146 16.23 2.72 -1.47
C MET A 146 15.37 1.65 -2.14
N PRO A 147 14.67 0.77 -1.42
CA PRO A 147 13.69 -0.12 -2.02
C PRO A 147 12.57 0.63 -2.72
N LEU A 148 12.21 0.19 -3.92
CA LEU A 148 11.15 0.73 -4.74
C LEU A 148 9.94 -0.21 -4.73
N MET A 149 8.84 0.25 -4.13
CA MET A 149 7.54 -0.39 -4.19
C MET A 149 6.74 0.21 -5.34
N ILE A 150 6.37 -0.61 -6.33
CA ILE A 150 5.49 -0.17 -7.41
C ILE A 150 4.07 -0.64 -7.09
N GLU A 151 3.11 0.27 -7.25
CA GLU A 151 1.70 0.06 -6.96
C GLU A 151 0.89 -0.02 -8.27
N PRO A 152 0.80 -1.20 -8.95
CA PRO A 152 -0.01 -1.40 -10.13
C PRO A 152 -1.50 -1.39 -9.75
N LEU A 153 -2.26 -0.50 -10.38
CA LEU A 153 -3.69 -0.33 -10.16
C LEU A 153 -4.45 -0.26 -11.48
N VAL A 154 -5.32 -1.23 -11.67
CA VAL A 154 -6.29 -1.22 -12.77
C VAL A 154 -7.55 -0.52 -12.31
N PHE A 155 -8.03 0.41 -13.10
CA PHE A 155 -9.24 1.18 -12.81
C PHE A 155 -10.37 0.87 -13.78
N GLN A 156 -11.59 1.07 -13.30
CA GLN A 156 -12.82 1.18 -14.07
C GLN A 156 -13.57 2.44 -13.66
N ARG A 157 -14.53 2.87 -14.49
CA ARG A 157 -15.36 4.01 -14.13
C ARG A 157 -16.25 3.69 -12.93
N ASN A 158 -16.36 4.63 -12.01
CA ASN A 158 -17.24 4.53 -10.84
C ASN A 158 -18.57 5.26 -11.14
N ALA A 159 -19.56 4.50 -11.60
CA ALA A 159 -20.87 5.04 -11.98
C ALA A 159 -21.66 5.64 -10.82
N THR A 160 -21.41 5.18 -9.59
CA THR A 160 -22.14 5.64 -8.38
C THR A 160 -21.44 6.77 -7.64
N GLY A 161 -20.11 6.66 -7.45
CA GLY A 161 -19.33 7.60 -6.65
C GLY A 161 -18.61 8.66 -7.47
N GLY A 162 -18.67 8.59 -8.80
CA GLY A 162 -17.92 9.44 -9.70
C GLY A 162 -16.43 9.08 -9.76
N GLY A 163 -15.73 9.58 -10.78
CA GLY A 163 -14.35 9.27 -11.03
C GLY A 163 -14.13 7.81 -11.38
N TYR A 164 -13.08 7.22 -10.79
CA TYR A 164 -12.68 5.84 -11.04
C TYR A 164 -12.67 5.03 -9.74
N MET A 165 -12.76 3.72 -9.89
CA MET A 165 -12.60 2.74 -8.81
C MET A 165 -11.72 1.61 -9.32
N VAL A 166 -11.10 0.87 -8.41
CA VAL A 166 -10.27 -0.28 -8.78
C VAL A 166 -11.09 -1.36 -9.45
N ASP A 167 -10.49 -2.02 -10.44
CA ASP A 167 -11.04 -3.15 -11.17
C ASP A 167 -10.32 -4.43 -10.72
N GLY A 168 -11.07 -5.36 -10.11
CA GLY A 168 -10.53 -6.64 -9.60
C GLY A 168 -10.36 -7.73 -10.66
N ASP A 169 -10.46 -7.41 -11.94
CA ASP A 169 -10.27 -8.38 -13.02
C ASP A 169 -8.81 -8.88 -13.07
N ILE A 170 -8.61 -10.15 -12.73
CA ILE A 170 -7.28 -10.78 -12.67
C ILE A 170 -6.55 -10.67 -14.02
N LYS A 171 -7.26 -10.78 -15.15
CA LYS A 171 -6.67 -10.72 -16.50
C LYS A 171 -6.07 -9.35 -16.83
N LYS A 172 -6.53 -8.30 -16.15
CA LYS A 172 -5.98 -6.94 -16.27
C LYS A 172 -4.90 -6.69 -15.24
N ILE A 173 -5.02 -7.29 -14.05
CA ILE A 173 -4.03 -7.16 -12.97
C ILE A 173 -2.71 -7.82 -13.36
N LEU A 174 -2.74 -9.03 -13.89
CA LEU A 174 -1.54 -9.81 -14.23
C LEU A 174 -0.55 -9.06 -15.15
N PRO A 175 -0.95 -8.52 -16.32
CA PRO A 175 0.00 -7.82 -17.18
C PRO A 175 0.55 -6.54 -16.56
N LEU A 176 -0.25 -5.83 -15.76
CA LEU A 176 0.20 -4.60 -15.10
C LEU A 176 1.18 -4.90 -13.95
N VAL A 177 0.95 -5.98 -13.19
CA VAL A 177 1.92 -6.47 -12.18
C VAL A 177 3.22 -6.86 -12.86
N ARG A 178 3.17 -7.63 -13.95
CA ARG A 178 4.36 -8.01 -14.71
C ARG A 178 5.11 -6.78 -15.23
N GLN A 179 4.42 -5.78 -15.73
CA GLN A 179 5.04 -4.53 -16.15
C GLN A 179 5.76 -3.84 -14.99
N GLY A 180 5.17 -3.81 -13.78
CA GLY A 180 5.83 -3.28 -12.58
C GLY A 180 7.13 -4.03 -12.24
N VAL A 181 7.13 -5.35 -12.35
CA VAL A 181 8.34 -6.18 -12.16
C VAL A 181 9.42 -5.82 -13.19
N GLU A 182 9.06 -5.75 -14.47
CA GLU A 182 10.00 -5.40 -15.55
C GLU A 182 10.55 -3.97 -15.43
N LEU A 183 9.79 -3.06 -14.82
CA LEU A 183 10.25 -1.70 -14.48
C LEU A 183 11.19 -1.66 -13.27
N GLY A 184 11.45 -2.81 -12.65
CA GLY A 184 12.45 -2.96 -11.60
C GLY A 184 11.94 -2.75 -10.19
N ALA A 185 10.69 -3.12 -9.91
CA ALA A 185 10.16 -3.16 -8.56
C ALA A 185 11.01 -4.04 -7.64
N ASP A 186 11.26 -3.58 -6.42
CA ASP A 186 11.77 -4.42 -5.33
C ASP A 186 10.61 -5.04 -4.54
N ILE A 187 9.43 -4.43 -4.62
CA ILE A 187 8.18 -4.86 -4.00
C ILE A 187 7.02 -4.47 -4.92
N ILE A 188 6.07 -5.36 -5.09
CA ILE A 188 4.78 -5.06 -5.73
C ILE A 188 3.72 -4.82 -4.66
N LYS A 189 2.91 -3.76 -4.82
CA LYS A 189 1.73 -3.47 -4.00
C LYS A 189 0.51 -3.48 -4.89
N ALA A 190 -0.20 -4.62 -4.99
CA ALA A 190 -1.31 -4.81 -5.93
C ALA A 190 -2.66 -4.98 -5.23
N ASP A 191 -3.75 -4.61 -5.92
CA ASP A 191 -5.11 -4.89 -5.45
C ASP A 191 -5.40 -6.39 -5.44
N PRO A 192 -6.26 -6.86 -4.51
CA PRO A 192 -6.79 -8.22 -4.60
C PRO A 192 -7.65 -8.38 -5.87
N SER A 193 -7.61 -9.55 -6.47
CA SER A 193 -8.56 -9.91 -7.51
C SER A 193 -9.96 -10.15 -6.94
N HIS A 194 -10.95 -10.09 -7.80
CA HIS A 194 -12.31 -10.48 -7.46
C HIS A 194 -12.86 -11.43 -8.55
N PRO A 195 -13.07 -12.71 -8.23
CA PRO A 195 -12.86 -13.37 -6.92
C PRO A 195 -11.38 -13.43 -6.49
N VAL A 196 -11.12 -13.73 -5.20
CA VAL A 196 -9.77 -13.70 -4.62
C VAL A 196 -8.97 -14.99 -4.86
N GLU A 197 -9.64 -16.10 -5.12
CA GLU A 197 -9.05 -17.44 -5.23
C GLU A 197 -7.92 -17.54 -6.27
N PRO A 198 -8.02 -16.92 -7.48
CA PRO A 198 -6.96 -16.99 -8.47
C PRO A 198 -5.74 -16.10 -8.15
N TYR A 199 -5.71 -15.41 -7.00
CA TYR A 199 -4.63 -14.46 -6.69
C TYR A 199 -3.23 -15.09 -6.66
N GLY A 200 -3.12 -16.42 -6.53
CA GLY A 200 -1.88 -17.16 -6.69
C GLY A 200 -1.16 -16.88 -8.03
N GLU A 201 -1.92 -16.61 -9.09
CA GLU A 201 -1.38 -16.24 -10.40
C GLU A 201 -0.64 -14.88 -10.36
N VAL A 202 -1.07 -13.95 -9.49
CA VAL A 202 -0.38 -12.66 -9.27
C VAL A 202 0.97 -12.87 -8.59
N ILE A 203 1.02 -13.79 -7.64
CA ILE A 203 2.28 -14.15 -6.96
C ILE A 203 3.23 -14.81 -7.96
N GLU A 204 2.72 -15.74 -8.78
CA GLU A 204 3.51 -16.44 -9.79
C GLU A 204 4.07 -15.47 -10.84
N ILE A 205 3.26 -14.55 -11.38
CA ILE A 205 3.70 -13.59 -12.40
C ILE A 205 4.72 -12.58 -11.86
N ALA A 206 4.68 -12.30 -10.55
CA ALA A 206 5.65 -11.44 -9.88
C ALA A 206 7.01 -12.12 -9.67
N GLY A 207 7.08 -13.46 -9.73
CA GLY A 207 8.30 -14.23 -9.57
C GLY A 207 8.94 -14.04 -8.20
N ASP A 208 10.22 -13.63 -8.16
CA ASP A 208 10.95 -13.41 -6.91
C ASP A 208 10.63 -12.07 -6.22
N VAL A 209 9.82 -11.22 -6.84
CA VAL A 209 9.44 -9.93 -6.26
C VAL A 209 8.30 -10.11 -5.27
N PRO A 210 8.48 -9.79 -3.97
CA PRO A 210 7.42 -9.96 -2.98
C PRO A 210 6.21 -9.09 -3.28
N VAL A 211 5.02 -9.69 -3.17
CA VAL A 211 3.73 -9.00 -3.37
C VAL A 211 3.08 -8.72 -2.02
N LEU A 212 2.86 -7.43 -1.74
CA LEU A 212 2.02 -6.95 -0.66
C LEU A 212 0.64 -6.60 -1.22
N VAL A 213 -0.41 -7.18 -0.65
CA VAL A 213 -1.76 -7.01 -1.20
C VAL A 213 -2.45 -5.81 -0.59
N ARG A 214 -3.02 -4.92 -1.42
CA ARG A 214 -3.80 -3.77 -0.98
C ARG A 214 -5.11 -4.18 -0.30
N GLY A 215 -5.67 -3.24 0.47
CA GLY A 215 -6.93 -3.44 1.17
C GLY A 215 -8.18 -3.55 0.27
N GLY A 216 -8.07 -3.19 -1.00
CA GLY A 216 -9.23 -3.16 -1.89
C GLY A 216 -10.32 -2.18 -1.42
N GLY A 217 -11.58 -2.50 -1.73
CA GLY A 217 -12.74 -1.78 -1.23
C GLY A 217 -12.96 -1.94 0.27
N LYS A 218 -13.89 -1.13 0.83
CA LYS A 218 -14.30 -1.28 2.23
C LYS A 218 -14.98 -2.64 2.43
N ALA A 219 -14.58 -3.34 3.50
CA ALA A 219 -15.07 -4.67 3.87
C ALA A 219 -15.48 -4.73 5.35
N THR A 220 -16.28 -5.71 5.73
CA THR A 220 -16.56 -6.04 7.12
C THR A 220 -15.34 -6.65 7.81
N GLU A 221 -15.33 -6.70 9.15
CA GLU A 221 -14.27 -7.35 9.93
C GLU A 221 -14.04 -8.81 9.47
N LYS A 222 -15.12 -9.56 9.28
CA LYS A 222 -15.05 -10.95 8.84
C LYS A 222 -14.44 -11.06 7.43
N GLU A 223 -14.97 -10.33 6.49
CA GLU A 223 -14.49 -10.35 5.09
C GLU A 223 -13.01 -9.97 4.97
N ILE A 224 -12.55 -8.97 5.74
CA ILE A 224 -11.14 -8.54 5.66
C ILE A 224 -10.20 -9.59 6.27
N LEU A 225 -10.60 -10.28 7.34
CA LEU A 225 -9.83 -11.35 7.96
C LEU A 225 -9.77 -12.58 7.06
N GLU A 226 -10.91 -13.05 6.55
CA GLU A 226 -11.01 -14.22 5.65
C GLU A 226 -10.22 -13.99 4.35
N ARG A 227 -10.35 -12.80 3.75
CA ARG A 227 -9.59 -12.42 2.56
C ARG A 227 -8.10 -12.40 2.84
N THR A 228 -7.67 -11.84 3.98
CA THR A 228 -6.26 -11.80 4.35
C THR A 228 -5.71 -13.21 4.55
N GLU A 229 -6.43 -14.07 5.24
CA GLU A 229 -6.05 -15.48 5.42
C GLU A 229 -5.85 -16.17 4.06
N THR A 230 -6.80 -16.01 3.13
CA THR A 230 -6.72 -16.57 1.78
C THR A 230 -5.48 -16.08 1.04
N LEU A 231 -5.25 -14.76 1.05
CA LEU A 231 -4.11 -14.15 0.36
C LEU A 231 -2.75 -14.60 0.93
N ILE A 232 -2.64 -14.74 2.25
CA ILE A 232 -1.43 -15.24 2.89
C ILE A 232 -1.20 -16.72 2.54
N LYS A 233 -2.27 -17.53 2.48
CA LYS A 233 -2.18 -18.96 2.09
C LYS A 233 -1.71 -19.16 0.65
N VAL A 234 -2.09 -18.30 -0.28
CA VAL A 234 -1.63 -18.38 -1.68
C VAL A 234 -0.26 -17.77 -1.92
N GLY A 235 0.45 -17.29 -0.87
CA GLY A 235 1.84 -16.90 -0.94
C GLY A 235 2.10 -15.38 -0.96
N ALA A 236 1.10 -14.54 -0.65
CA ALA A 236 1.35 -13.11 -0.48
C ALA A 236 2.41 -12.86 0.61
N ALA A 237 3.36 -11.97 0.32
CA ALA A 237 4.41 -11.57 1.25
C ALA A 237 3.92 -10.57 2.32
N GLY A 238 2.62 -10.28 2.34
CA GLY A 238 1.99 -9.43 3.33
C GLY A 238 0.88 -8.57 2.75
N ILE A 239 0.52 -7.54 3.49
CA ILE A 239 -0.61 -6.66 3.16
C ILE A 239 -0.25 -5.18 3.33
N VAL A 240 -0.92 -4.31 2.55
CA VAL A 240 -0.91 -2.85 2.72
C VAL A 240 -2.34 -2.35 2.84
N TYR A 241 -2.83 -2.20 4.04
CA TYR A 241 -4.21 -1.78 4.27
C TYR A 241 -4.28 -0.35 4.82
N GLY A 242 -5.28 0.40 4.39
CA GLY A 242 -5.50 1.78 4.82
C GLY A 242 -6.86 1.98 5.46
N ARG A 243 -7.87 2.32 4.65
CA ARG A 243 -9.22 2.66 5.12
C ARG A 243 -9.90 1.57 5.96
N ASN A 244 -9.67 0.30 5.64
CA ASN A 244 -10.19 -0.84 6.44
C ASN A 244 -9.61 -0.88 7.85
N ILE A 245 -8.47 -0.24 8.08
CA ILE A 245 -7.84 -0.11 9.39
C ILE A 245 -8.28 1.18 10.06
N ILE A 246 -7.96 2.33 9.45
CA ILE A 246 -8.07 3.62 10.13
C ILE A 246 -9.51 4.11 10.28
N GLN A 247 -10.44 3.61 9.45
CA GLN A 247 -11.87 3.89 9.55
C GLN A 247 -12.62 2.85 10.39
N HIS A 248 -11.91 1.88 10.96
CA HIS A 248 -12.48 0.89 11.87
C HIS A 248 -12.81 1.54 13.21
N ALA A 249 -13.83 1.01 13.92
CA ALA A 249 -14.19 1.51 15.25
C ALA A 249 -13.05 1.34 16.29
N ARG A 250 -12.23 0.31 16.12
CA ARG A 250 -11.06 -0.02 16.97
C ARG A 250 -9.82 -0.27 16.10
N PRO A 251 -9.15 0.78 15.56
CA PRO A 251 -8.05 0.61 14.60
C PRO A 251 -6.88 -0.21 15.14
N ALA A 252 -6.50 -0.02 16.40
CA ALA A 252 -5.42 -0.80 17.02
C ALA A 252 -5.78 -2.29 17.16
N ALA A 253 -7.03 -2.63 17.47
CA ALA A 253 -7.47 -4.01 17.63
C ALA A 253 -7.47 -4.74 16.28
N ILE A 254 -8.07 -4.16 15.23
CA ILE A 254 -8.07 -4.78 13.90
C ILE A 254 -6.65 -4.90 13.33
N THR A 255 -5.76 -3.96 13.61
CA THR A 255 -4.34 -4.07 13.24
C THR A 255 -3.72 -5.31 13.90
N ARG A 256 -3.89 -5.50 15.22
CA ARG A 256 -3.36 -6.67 15.92
C ARG A 256 -3.96 -7.99 15.42
N ALA A 257 -5.27 -8.03 15.14
CA ALA A 257 -5.93 -9.20 14.59
C ALA A 257 -5.35 -9.60 13.21
N LEU A 258 -5.15 -8.63 12.33
CA LEU A 258 -4.53 -8.86 11.02
C LEU A 258 -3.04 -9.25 11.13
N MET A 259 -2.30 -8.70 12.10
CA MET A 259 -0.93 -9.13 12.38
C MET A 259 -0.86 -10.61 12.78
N ALA A 260 -1.82 -11.10 13.58
CA ALA A 260 -1.89 -12.52 13.91
C ALA A 260 -2.10 -13.40 12.66
N VAL A 261 -2.94 -12.96 11.70
CA VAL A 261 -3.10 -13.67 10.42
C VAL A 261 -1.80 -13.62 9.60
N VAL A 262 -1.21 -12.44 9.46
CA VAL A 262 -0.04 -12.24 8.59
C VAL A 262 1.21 -12.93 9.14
N HIS A 263 1.48 -12.80 10.44
CA HIS A 263 2.75 -13.22 11.03
C HIS A 263 2.70 -14.55 11.75
N ASP A 264 1.59 -14.83 12.44
CA ASP A 264 1.49 -16.01 13.30
C ASP A 264 0.70 -17.15 12.62
N GLY A 265 0.13 -16.89 11.43
CA GLY A 265 -0.65 -17.88 10.67
C GLY A 265 -2.02 -18.20 11.28
N ALA A 266 -2.55 -17.29 12.11
CA ALA A 266 -3.87 -17.43 12.69
C ALA A 266 -4.94 -17.49 11.58
N THR A 267 -5.95 -18.31 11.79
CA THR A 267 -7.17 -18.30 10.96
C THR A 267 -7.97 -17.02 11.20
N ALA A 268 -8.88 -16.68 10.29
CA ALA A 268 -9.78 -15.54 10.45
C ALA A 268 -10.62 -15.66 11.74
N ASP A 269 -11.06 -16.86 12.07
CA ASP A 269 -11.83 -17.13 13.30
C ASP A 269 -11.00 -16.93 14.58
N GLU A 270 -9.75 -17.36 14.59
CA GLU A 270 -8.83 -17.13 15.71
C GLU A 270 -8.50 -15.64 15.86
N ALA A 271 -8.21 -14.96 14.76
CA ALA A 271 -7.92 -13.53 14.74
C ALA A 271 -9.12 -12.68 15.16
N SER A 272 -10.35 -13.11 14.84
CA SER A 272 -11.57 -12.41 15.26
C SER A 272 -11.73 -12.34 16.78
N ARG A 273 -11.20 -13.32 17.52
CA ARG A 273 -11.22 -13.33 19.01
C ARG A 273 -10.33 -12.24 19.62
N VAL A 274 -9.31 -11.75 18.87
CA VAL A 274 -8.48 -10.61 19.29
C VAL A 274 -9.27 -9.30 19.25
N LEU A 275 -10.40 -9.27 18.51
CA LEU A 275 -11.28 -8.12 18.44
C LEU A 275 -12.27 -8.04 19.59
N LEU A 276 -12.44 -9.07 20.38
CA LEU A 276 -13.32 -9.07 21.56
C LEU A 276 -12.62 -8.41 22.75
#